data_5e0ff9d8101755c4a005f27e5f8a3e93
#
_entry.id   5e0ff9d8101755c4a005f27e5f8a3e93
#
_cell.length_a   1.000
_cell.length_b   1.000
_cell.length_c   1.000
_cell.angle_alpha   90.00
_cell.angle_beta   90.00
_cell.angle_gamma   90.00
#
_symmetry.space_group_name_H-M   'P 1'
#
loop_
_entity.id
_entity.type
_entity.pdbx_description
1 polymer ?
#
loop_
_entity_poly.entity_id
_entity_poly.type
_entity_poly.pdbx_seq_one_letter_code
_entity_poly.pdbx_strand_id
1 'polypeptide(L)'
;MELGVTLRNMGAQSEAPVILRCAQLAEGAGLDSLWITDHIAIPPDDAEGSGGRYVEPLITLAWIAGATERIRLGTGVLILPYRGALMTAKQVASLQELSGGRVLLGVGIGWMDAEFRALGLDRQRRGSISDRTLQIFNSCFDSDEVELNGQRFLFKPRPNKPPVLVGGRAPHALQRAALFGDGWIPMGLEPESVPELRGQYLEYCERAGRAAGSITIMGGLPLADVSRSRERLDAYREVGIERFVCGIRYQTVDDYEQQIAMLHNLIA
;
A
#
# COMPACT_ATOMS: atom_id res chain seq x y z
N MET A 1 0.86 3.11 18.22
CA MET A 1 1.23 3.09 16.78
C MET A 1 0.96 1.69 16.27
N GLU A 2 0.21 1.57 15.19
CA GLU A 2 -0.08 0.31 14.53
C GLU A 2 1.17 -0.23 13.82
N LEU A 3 1.44 -1.53 13.90
CA LEU A 3 2.60 -2.15 13.29
C LEU A 3 2.15 -3.12 12.19
N GLY A 4 2.54 -2.83 10.95
CA GLY A 4 2.33 -3.68 9.79
C GLY A 4 3.62 -4.35 9.33
N VAL A 5 3.51 -5.30 8.41
CA VAL A 5 4.63 -6.04 7.84
C VAL A 5 4.48 -6.22 6.33
N THR A 6 5.59 -6.26 5.61
CA THR A 6 5.56 -6.65 4.20
C THR A 6 5.51 -8.17 4.04
N LEU A 7 4.78 -8.61 3.03
CA LEU A 7 4.75 -9.99 2.58
C LEU A 7 5.23 -10.04 1.12
N ARG A 8 6.12 -10.97 0.80
CA ARG A 8 6.67 -11.08 -0.55
C ARG A 8 5.69 -11.80 -1.48
N ASN A 9 5.08 -11.04 -2.38
CA ASN A 9 4.33 -11.60 -3.52
C ASN A 9 5.23 -11.77 -4.76
N MET A 10 6.54 -11.87 -4.54
CA MET A 10 7.54 -12.00 -5.60
C MET A 10 8.56 -13.09 -5.30
N GLY A 11 9.20 -13.62 -6.36
CA GLY A 11 10.21 -14.65 -6.27
C GLY A 11 9.69 -15.98 -5.75
N ALA A 12 10.57 -16.82 -5.23
CA ALA A 12 10.21 -18.13 -4.67
C ALA A 12 9.25 -18.03 -3.47
N GLN A 13 9.31 -16.92 -2.73
CA GLN A 13 8.44 -16.66 -1.59
C GLN A 13 6.99 -16.34 -1.99
N SER A 14 6.69 -16.20 -3.27
CA SER A 14 5.34 -15.96 -3.80
C SER A 14 4.59 -17.22 -4.22
N GLU A 15 5.07 -18.39 -3.80
CA GLU A 15 4.29 -19.62 -3.94
C GLU A 15 3.06 -19.61 -3.01
N ALA A 16 1.95 -20.15 -3.49
CA ALA A 16 0.68 -20.08 -2.79
C ALA A 16 0.73 -20.58 -1.32
N PRO A 17 1.33 -21.73 -1.00
CA PRO A 17 1.43 -22.18 0.40
C PRO A 17 2.26 -21.22 1.28
N VAL A 18 3.32 -20.61 0.71
CA VAL A 18 4.20 -19.68 1.44
C VAL A 18 3.46 -18.39 1.77
N ILE A 19 2.81 -17.78 0.77
CA ILE A 19 1.99 -16.55 0.97
C ILE A 19 0.93 -16.79 2.05
N LEU A 20 0.20 -17.90 1.97
CA LEU A 20 -0.87 -18.22 2.90
C LEU A 20 -0.35 -18.38 4.33
N ARG A 21 0.71 -19.19 4.50
CA ARG A 21 1.30 -19.40 5.81
C ARG A 21 1.85 -18.10 6.42
N CYS A 22 2.55 -17.30 5.63
CA CYS A 22 3.05 -15.99 6.08
C CYS A 22 1.93 -15.03 6.49
N ALA A 23 0.83 -14.98 5.74
CA ALA A 23 -0.32 -14.15 6.11
C ALA A 23 -0.96 -14.59 7.44
N GLN A 24 -1.13 -15.89 7.65
CA GLN A 24 -1.65 -16.45 8.89
C GLN A 24 -0.71 -16.21 10.09
N LEU A 25 0.61 -16.30 9.89
CA LEU A 25 1.60 -15.98 10.92
C LEU A 25 1.53 -14.51 11.34
N ALA A 26 1.43 -13.60 10.38
CA ALA A 26 1.30 -12.16 10.65
C ALA A 26 0.01 -11.84 11.42
N GLU A 27 -1.11 -12.46 11.02
CA GLU A 27 -2.38 -12.31 11.75
C GLU A 27 -2.35 -12.92 13.14
N GLY A 28 -1.78 -14.12 13.29
CA GLY A 28 -1.63 -14.83 14.58
C GLY A 28 -0.76 -14.07 15.57
N ALA A 29 0.22 -13.33 15.09
CA ALA A 29 1.08 -12.48 15.90
C ALA A 29 0.43 -11.14 16.28
N GLY A 30 -0.79 -10.85 15.84
CA GLY A 30 -1.51 -9.62 16.18
C GLY A 30 -1.00 -8.37 15.47
N LEU A 31 -0.31 -8.51 14.33
CA LEU A 31 0.08 -7.37 13.51
C LEU A 31 -1.16 -6.71 12.90
N ASP A 32 -1.12 -5.37 12.79
CA ASP A 32 -2.24 -4.57 12.28
C ASP A 32 -2.53 -4.83 10.79
N SER A 33 -1.49 -4.94 10.00
CA SER A 33 -1.63 -5.01 8.54
C SER A 33 -0.51 -5.75 7.85
N LEU A 34 -0.82 -6.40 6.73
CA LEU A 34 0.17 -6.96 5.81
C LEU A 34 0.14 -6.20 4.48
N TRP A 35 1.32 -6.07 3.84
CA TRP A 35 1.51 -5.22 2.68
C TRP A 35 2.26 -5.96 1.58
N ILE A 36 1.76 -5.82 0.34
CA ILE A 36 2.37 -6.43 -0.85
C ILE A 36 2.66 -5.38 -1.91
N THR A 37 3.59 -5.72 -2.82
CA THR A 37 4.06 -4.82 -3.87
C THR A 37 3.38 -5.08 -5.21
N ASP A 38 3.56 -4.16 -6.17
CA ASP A 38 2.99 -4.24 -7.51
C ASP A 38 4.05 -4.11 -8.59
N HIS A 39 4.22 -5.16 -9.36
CA HIS A 39 4.96 -5.19 -10.62
C HIS A 39 4.26 -6.13 -11.60
N ILE A 40 4.31 -5.84 -12.89
CA ILE A 40 3.60 -6.59 -13.94
C ILE A 40 4.56 -7.23 -14.94
N ALA A 41 5.60 -6.51 -15.35
CA ALA A 41 6.49 -6.92 -16.44
C ALA A 41 7.94 -6.54 -16.14
N ILE A 42 8.59 -7.37 -15.34
CA ILE A 42 10.00 -7.18 -14.98
C ILE A 42 10.89 -7.62 -16.14
N PRO A 43 11.77 -6.77 -16.65
CA PRO A 43 12.73 -7.16 -17.68
C PRO A 43 13.77 -8.12 -17.12
N PRO A 44 14.38 -9.00 -17.95
CA PRO A 44 15.37 -9.97 -17.49
C PRO A 44 16.55 -9.35 -16.71
N ASP A 45 16.98 -8.15 -17.12
CA ASP A 45 18.11 -7.44 -16.51
C ASP A 45 17.80 -6.89 -15.10
N ASP A 46 16.53 -6.74 -14.77
CA ASP A 46 16.04 -6.26 -13.45
C ASP A 46 15.39 -7.40 -12.63
N ALA A 47 15.55 -8.65 -13.05
CA ALA A 47 14.87 -9.81 -12.44
C ALA A 47 15.57 -10.34 -11.19
N GLU A 48 16.70 -9.75 -10.75
CA GLU A 48 17.42 -10.20 -9.57
C GLU A 48 16.53 -10.25 -8.32
N GLY A 49 16.58 -11.35 -7.60
CA GLY A 49 15.81 -11.60 -6.37
C GLY A 49 14.33 -11.92 -6.58
N SER A 50 13.78 -11.71 -7.78
CA SER A 50 12.39 -12.08 -8.11
C SER A 50 12.30 -13.17 -9.20
N GLY A 51 13.32 -13.32 -10.04
CA GLY A 51 13.25 -14.14 -11.25
C GLY A 51 12.17 -13.66 -12.22
N GLY A 52 11.77 -12.39 -12.14
CA GLY A 52 10.64 -11.82 -12.91
C GLY A 52 9.25 -12.25 -12.40
N ARG A 53 9.18 -13.09 -11.36
CA ARG A 53 7.92 -13.58 -10.82
C ARG A 53 7.33 -12.57 -9.84
N TYR A 54 6.14 -12.08 -10.15
CA TYR A 54 5.26 -11.32 -9.25
C TYR A 54 3.84 -11.84 -9.38
N VAL A 55 3.18 -12.07 -8.25
CA VAL A 55 1.75 -12.40 -8.22
C VAL A 55 0.97 -11.09 -8.11
N GLU A 56 -0.08 -10.94 -8.92
CA GLU A 56 -0.86 -9.71 -9.01
C GLU A 56 -1.43 -9.32 -7.64
N PRO A 57 -1.26 -8.06 -7.20
CA PRO A 57 -1.53 -7.69 -5.81
C PRO A 57 -3.00 -7.79 -5.41
N LEU A 58 -3.94 -7.31 -6.23
CA LEU A 58 -5.37 -7.34 -5.84
C LEU A 58 -5.92 -8.76 -5.79
N ILE A 59 -5.48 -9.63 -6.70
CA ILE A 59 -5.82 -11.06 -6.68
C ILE A 59 -5.22 -11.74 -5.44
N THR A 60 -3.95 -11.45 -5.13
CA THR A 60 -3.28 -12.00 -3.95
C THR A 60 -3.97 -11.58 -2.66
N LEU A 61 -4.32 -10.30 -2.52
CA LEU A 61 -5.02 -9.79 -1.34
C LEU A 61 -6.44 -10.37 -1.22
N ALA A 62 -7.16 -10.56 -2.33
CA ALA A 62 -8.47 -11.20 -2.32
C ALA A 62 -8.39 -12.66 -1.82
N TRP A 63 -7.37 -13.38 -2.25
CA TRP A 63 -7.12 -14.73 -1.78
C TRP A 63 -6.73 -14.80 -0.30
N ILE A 64 -5.85 -13.91 0.17
CA ILE A 64 -5.51 -13.77 1.59
C ILE A 64 -6.73 -13.36 2.41
N ALA A 65 -7.60 -12.50 1.88
CA ALA A 65 -8.83 -12.09 2.57
C ALA A 65 -9.73 -13.27 2.93
N GLY A 66 -9.82 -14.28 2.05
CA GLY A 66 -10.59 -15.50 2.30
C GLY A 66 -9.96 -16.46 3.31
N ALA A 67 -8.71 -16.23 3.70
CA ALA A 67 -7.93 -17.10 4.60
C ALA A 67 -7.52 -16.44 5.92
N THR A 68 -7.93 -15.19 6.13
CA THR A 68 -7.67 -14.35 7.32
C THR A 68 -8.95 -13.63 7.74
N GLU A 69 -9.04 -13.21 9.00
CA GLU A 69 -10.26 -12.63 9.55
C GLU A 69 -10.10 -11.16 9.99
N ARG A 70 -8.93 -10.76 10.47
CA ARG A 70 -8.70 -9.49 11.17
C ARG A 70 -7.65 -8.61 10.54
N ILE A 71 -6.54 -9.18 10.07
CA ILE A 71 -5.41 -8.42 9.55
C ILE A 71 -5.83 -7.57 8.36
N ARG A 72 -5.42 -6.30 8.35
CA ARG A 72 -5.69 -5.39 7.24
C ARG A 72 -4.80 -5.72 6.04
N LEU A 73 -5.29 -5.42 4.86
CA LEU A 73 -4.72 -5.84 3.57
C LEU A 73 -4.24 -4.63 2.79
N GLY A 74 -2.94 -4.41 2.77
CA GLY A 74 -2.31 -3.24 2.20
C GLY A 74 -1.64 -3.46 0.85
N THR A 75 -1.73 -2.48 -0.04
CA THR A 75 -0.86 -2.37 -1.21
C THR A 75 0.24 -1.36 -0.95
N GLY A 76 1.48 -1.75 -1.09
CA GLY A 76 2.63 -0.87 -0.85
C GLY A 76 3.59 -0.78 -2.05
N VAL A 77 3.14 -0.20 -3.16
CA VAL A 77 1.89 0.48 -3.53
C VAL A 77 1.29 -0.11 -4.81
N LEU A 78 -0.02 0.00 -5.00
CA LEU A 78 -0.68 -0.31 -6.28
C LEU A 78 -0.34 0.77 -7.31
N ILE A 79 0.17 0.39 -8.46
CA ILE A 79 0.59 1.34 -9.49
C ILE A 79 -0.61 1.69 -10.38
N LEU A 80 -1.20 2.86 -10.14
CA LEU A 80 -2.45 3.27 -10.77
C LEU A 80 -2.39 3.32 -12.32
N PRO A 81 -1.30 3.80 -12.97
CA PRO A 81 -1.24 3.85 -14.43
C PRO A 81 -1.33 2.50 -15.12
N TYR A 82 -0.99 1.39 -14.45
CA TYR A 82 -0.95 0.06 -15.07
C TYR A 82 -2.34 -0.52 -15.34
N ARG A 83 -3.39 0.10 -14.81
CA ARG A 83 -4.77 -0.43 -14.84
C ARG A 83 -5.78 0.62 -15.29
N GLY A 84 -6.85 0.18 -15.92
CA GLY A 84 -7.99 1.05 -16.24
C GLY A 84 -8.69 1.55 -14.97
N ALA A 85 -8.94 2.85 -14.87
CA ALA A 85 -9.45 3.52 -13.66
C ALA A 85 -10.73 2.89 -13.09
N LEU A 86 -11.75 2.68 -13.95
CA LEU A 86 -13.04 2.09 -13.52
C LEU A 86 -12.85 0.63 -13.08
N MET A 87 -12.01 -0.13 -13.78
CA MET A 87 -11.71 -1.52 -13.40
C MET A 87 -11.00 -1.58 -12.04
N THR A 88 -10.03 -0.69 -11.81
CA THR A 88 -9.35 -0.58 -10.51
C THR A 88 -10.34 -0.26 -9.39
N ALA A 89 -11.23 0.71 -9.59
CA ALA A 89 -12.26 1.04 -8.61
C ALA A 89 -13.16 -0.18 -8.31
N LYS A 90 -13.57 -0.92 -9.35
CA LYS A 90 -14.41 -2.12 -9.19
C LYS A 90 -13.70 -3.25 -8.44
N GLN A 91 -12.43 -3.52 -8.78
CA GLN A 91 -11.64 -4.54 -8.11
C GLN A 91 -11.42 -4.22 -6.63
N VAL A 92 -11.08 -2.96 -6.32
CA VAL A 92 -10.90 -2.51 -4.94
C VAL A 92 -12.21 -2.54 -4.16
N ALA A 93 -13.33 -2.12 -4.76
CA ALA A 93 -14.65 -2.21 -4.12
C ALA A 93 -15.03 -3.66 -3.80
N SER A 94 -14.78 -4.58 -4.74
CA SER A 94 -15.01 -6.01 -4.51
C SER A 94 -14.12 -6.58 -3.41
N LEU A 95 -12.84 -6.23 -3.40
CA LEU A 95 -11.91 -6.66 -2.34
C LEU A 95 -12.32 -6.09 -0.97
N GLN A 96 -12.72 -4.83 -0.91
CA GLN A 96 -13.18 -4.17 0.31
C GLN A 96 -14.44 -4.84 0.87
N GLU A 97 -15.40 -5.16 0.01
CA GLU A 97 -16.62 -5.90 0.37
C GLU A 97 -16.30 -7.31 0.89
N LEU A 98 -15.55 -8.09 0.10
CA LEU A 98 -15.24 -9.49 0.41
C LEU A 98 -14.30 -9.65 1.62
N SER A 99 -13.48 -8.63 1.91
CA SER A 99 -12.61 -8.62 3.09
C SER A 99 -13.30 -8.11 4.35
N GLY A 100 -14.56 -7.67 4.28
CA GLY A 100 -15.23 -7.05 5.42
C GLY A 100 -14.65 -5.70 5.82
N GLY A 101 -14.16 -4.91 4.85
CA GLY A 101 -13.68 -3.54 5.11
C GLY A 101 -12.20 -3.45 5.52
N ARG A 102 -11.39 -4.46 5.24
CA ARG A 102 -9.99 -4.53 5.73
C ARG A 102 -8.93 -3.93 4.79
N VAL A 103 -9.32 -3.33 3.66
CA VAL A 103 -8.36 -2.81 2.67
C VAL A 103 -7.70 -1.51 3.13
N LEU A 104 -6.39 -1.40 2.94
CA LEU A 104 -5.58 -0.18 3.00
C LEU A 104 -4.97 0.05 1.61
N LEU A 105 -5.51 1.00 0.86
CA LEU A 105 -5.11 1.19 -0.53
C LEU A 105 -3.92 2.16 -0.64
N GLY A 106 -2.70 1.64 -0.55
CA GLY A 106 -1.51 2.41 -0.90
C GLY A 106 -1.37 2.47 -2.42
N VAL A 107 -1.23 3.69 -2.98
CA VAL A 107 -1.20 3.92 -4.42
C VAL A 107 0.06 4.65 -4.85
N GLY A 108 0.55 4.35 -6.05
CA GLY A 108 1.73 4.99 -6.63
C GLY A 108 1.58 5.26 -8.12
N ILE A 109 2.54 6.04 -8.65
CA ILE A 109 2.54 6.41 -10.09
C ILE A 109 3.44 5.52 -10.95
N GLY A 110 4.22 4.61 -10.34
CA GLY A 110 5.20 3.77 -11.04
C GLY A 110 6.50 4.50 -11.40
N TRP A 111 7.56 3.73 -11.54
CA TRP A 111 8.89 4.26 -11.84
C TRP A 111 9.61 3.50 -12.96
N MET A 112 9.32 2.21 -13.15
CA MET A 112 10.04 1.31 -14.05
C MET A 112 9.60 1.53 -15.50
N ASP A 113 10.46 2.15 -16.30
CA ASP A 113 10.19 2.51 -17.69
C ASP A 113 9.88 1.29 -18.57
N ALA A 114 10.52 0.15 -18.29
CA ALA A 114 10.29 -1.09 -19.01
C ALA A 114 8.84 -1.59 -18.90
N GLU A 115 8.22 -1.49 -17.73
CA GLU A 115 6.82 -1.87 -17.52
C GLU A 115 5.87 -0.94 -18.29
N PHE A 116 6.13 0.38 -18.28
CA PHE A 116 5.35 1.32 -19.07
C PHE A 116 5.41 1.00 -20.57
N ARG A 117 6.62 0.68 -21.11
CA ARG A 117 6.77 0.25 -22.49
C ARG A 117 6.03 -1.05 -22.80
N ALA A 118 6.15 -2.06 -21.93
CA ALA A 118 5.46 -3.33 -22.10
C ALA A 118 3.94 -3.18 -22.11
N LEU A 119 3.41 -2.25 -21.34
CA LEU A 119 1.98 -1.92 -21.27
C LEU A 119 1.51 -0.97 -22.37
N GLY A 120 2.41 -0.45 -23.20
CA GLY A 120 2.07 0.55 -24.23
C GLY A 120 1.68 1.91 -23.65
N LEU A 121 2.16 2.26 -22.46
CA LEU A 121 1.82 3.47 -21.74
C LEU A 121 2.93 4.51 -21.81
N ASP A 122 2.55 5.77 -21.95
CA ASP A 122 3.48 6.90 -21.84
C ASP A 122 3.80 7.20 -20.36
N ARG A 123 5.03 6.87 -19.96
CA ARG A 123 5.51 7.13 -18.59
C ARG A 123 5.48 8.61 -18.20
N GLN A 124 5.61 9.52 -19.15
CA GLN A 124 5.55 10.97 -18.85
C GLN A 124 4.16 11.38 -18.36
N ARG A 125 3.12 10.67 -18.78
CA ARG A 125 1.73 10.93 -18.37
C ARG A 125 1.32 10.21 -17.09
N ARG A 126 2.21 9.45 -16.44
CA ARG A 126 1.88 8.66 -15.24
C ARG A 126 1.23 9.46 -14.11
N GLY A 127 1.65 10.71 -13.90
CA GLY A 127 1.05 11.61 -12.90
C GLY A 127 -0.41 11.93 -13.21
N SER A 128 -0.67 12.45 -14.43
CA SER A 128 -2.03 12.81 -14.87
C SER A 128 -2.97 11.60 -14.97
N ILE A 129 -2.45 10.44 -15.37
CA ILE A 129 -3.23 9.19 -15.38
C ILE A 129 -3.63 8.81 -13.96
N SER A 130 -2.69 8.91 -13.00
CA SER A 130 -2.98 8.62 -11.59
C SER A 130 -3.98 9.58 -10.98
N ASP A 131 -3.86 10.87 -11.27
CA ASP A 131 -4.80 11.89 -10.80
C ASP A 131 -6.22 11.62 -11.33
N ARG A 132 -6.33 11.31 -12.63
CA ARG A 132 -7.60 10.93 -13.24
C ARG A 132 -8.17 9.65 -12.65
N THR A 133 -7.32 8.65 -12.40
CA THR A 133 -7.74 7.40 -11.76
C THR A 133 -8.31 7.64 -10.38
N LEU A 134 -7.65 8.47 -9.56
CA LEU A 134 -8.12 8.80 -8.21
C LEU A 134 -9.43 9.61 -8.22
N GLN A 135 -9.61 10.52 -9.19
CA GLN A 135 -10.88 11.22 -9.37
C GLN A 135 -12.03 10.25 -9.66
N ILE A 136 -11.85 9.34 -10.63
CA ILE A 136 -12.85 8.33 -10.98
C ILE A 136 -13.11 7.40 -9.80
N PHE A 137 -12.04 6.97 -9.10
CA PHE A 137 -12.14 6.14 -7.91
C PHE A 137 -13.02 6.80 -6.84
N ASN A 138 -12.73 8.05 -6.47
CA ASN A 138 -13.51 8.78 -5.49
C ASN A 138 -14.98 8.92 -5.94
N SER A 139 -15.23 9.31 -7.18
CA SER A 139 -16.61 9.41 -7.72
C SER A 139 -17.38 8.10 -7.61
N CYS A 140 -16.71 6.94 -7.83
CA CYS A 140 -17.35 5.62 -7.71
C CYS A 140 -17.74 5.28 -6.26
N PHE A 141 -16.97 5.77 -5.27
CA PHE A 141 -17.29 5.52 -3.86
C PHE A 141 -18.23 6.58 -3.26
N ASP A 142 -18.34 7.75 -3.88
CA ASP A 142 -19.20 8.84 -3.40
C ASP A 142 -20.68 8.68 -3.83
N SER A 143 -20.96 7.97 -4.94
CA SER A 143 -22.31 7.83 -5.47
C SER A 143 -22.60 6.43 -6.02
N ASP A 144 -23.86 5.97 -5.86
CA ASP A 144 -24.34 4.73 -6.48
C ASP A 144 -24.47 4.85 -8.00
N GLU A 145 -24.75 6.06 -8.51
CA GLU A 145 -24.83 6.36 -9.92
C GLU A 145 -23.68 7.28 -10.32
N VAL A 146 -22.91 6.86 -11.32
CA VAL A 146 -21.73 7.53 -11.82
C VAL A 146 -21.85 7.71 -13.32
N GLU A 147 -21.32 8.81 -13.85
CA GLU A 147 -21.20 9.04 -15.29
C GLU A 147 -19.73 9.09 -15.69
N LEU A 148 -19.36 8.30 -16.70
CA LEU A 148 -18.01 8.31 -17.27
C LEU A 148 -18.09 8.21 -18.80
N ASN A 149 -17.42 9.11 -19.51
CA ASN A 149 -17.41 9.17 -20.98
C ASN A 149 -18.83 9.29 -21.59
N GLY A 150 -19.74 10.02 -20.91
CA GLY A 150 -21.12 10.18 -21.35
C GLY A 150 -22.04 8.97 -21.09
N GLN A 151 -21.51 7.94 -20.42
CA GLN A 151 -22.30 6.77 -20.05
C GLN A 151 -22.57 6.78 -18.54
N ARG A 152 -23.86 6.78 -18.17
CA ARG A 152 -24.32 6.59 -16.79
C ARG A 152 -24.40 5.12 -16.44
N PHE A 153 -23.99 4.75 -15.23
CA PHE A 153 -24.05 3.38 -14.73
C PHE A 153 -24.18 3.33 -13.20
N LEU A 154 -24.66 2.21 -12.69
CA LEU A 154 -24.68 1.92 -11.26
C LEU A 154 -23.35 1.30 -10.85
N PHE A 155 -22.70 1.89 -9.82
CA PHE A 155 -21.47 1.35 -9.25
C PHE A 155 -21.80 0.55 -7.98
N LYS A 156 -21.90 -0.78 -8.13
CA LYS A 156 -22.18 -1.72 -7.03
C LYS A 156 -21.32 -2.98 -7.16
N PRO A 157 -20.85 -3.61 -6.02
CA PRO A 157 -21.04 -3.14 -4.65
C PRO A 157 -20.34 -1.80 -4.41
N ARG A 158 -20.84 -1.02 -3.45
CA ARG A 158 -20.22 0.22 -2.99
C ARG A 158 -20.10 0.18 -1.47
N PRO A 159 -19.09 -0.56 -0.95
CA PRO A 159 -18.78 -0.55 0.47
C PRO A 159 -18.23 0.82 0.91
N ASN A 160 -17.98 0.99 2.21
CA ASN A 160 -17.22 2.14 2.68
C ASN A 160 -15.87 2.22 1.96
N LYS A 161 -15.54 3.43 1.47
CA LYS A 161 -14.29 3.65 0.75
C LYS A 161 -13.08 3.24 1.63
N PRO A 162 -12.16 2.40 1.12
CA PRO A 162 -10.93 2.12 1.85
C PRO A 162 -10.06 3.39 1.94
N PRO A 163 -9.26 3.56 3.02
CA PRO A 163 -8.30 4.64 3.10
C PRO A 163 -7.31 4.57 1.93
N VAL A 164 -7.17 5.68 1.19
CA VAL A 164 -6.25 5.83 0.06
C VAL A 164 -4.98 6.54 0.53
N LEU A 165 -3.86 5.82 0.56
CA LEU A 165 -2.56 6.33 0.99
C LEU A 165 -1.67 6.55 -0.22
N VAL A 166 -1.32 7.81 -0.49
CA VAL A 166 -0.53 8.14 -1.69
C VAL A 166 0.96 7.97 -1.42
N GLY A 167 1.60 7.10 -2.19
CA GLY A 167 3.03 6.85 -2.15
C GLY A 167 3.84 7.84 -2.98
N GLY A 168 5.13 7.95 -2.66
CA GLY A 168 6.08 8.77 -3.38
C GLY A 168 6.66 9.91 -2.55
N ARG A 169 7.47 10.75 -3.21
CA ARG A 169 8.24 11.82 -2.58
C ARG A 169 7.56 13.18 -2.72
N ALA A 170 7.83 14.07 -1.77
CA ALA A 170 7.49 15.48 -1.86
C ALA A 170 8.11 16.13 -3.13
N PRO A 171 7.51 17.19 -3.67
CA PRO A 171 6.24 17.78 -3.25
C PRO A 171 5.01 17.11 -3.89
N HIS A 172 5.19 16.39 -5.02
CA HIS A 172 4.07 15.89 -5.85
C HIS A 172 3.20 14.84 -5.14
N ALA A 173 3.82 13.96 -4.33
CA ALA A 173 3.07 12.96 -3.58
C ALA A 173 2.21 13.61 -2.49
N LEU A 174 2.74 14.64 -1.81
CA LEU A 174 2.00 15.39 -0.79
C LEU A 174 0.81 16.14 -1.39
N GLN A 175 1.02 16.80 -2.55
CA GLN A 175 -0.05 17.47 -3.28
C GLN A 175 -1.16 16.51 -3.69
N ARG A 176 -0.79 15.34 -4.24
CA ARG A 176 -1.76 14.31 -4.65
C ARG A 176 -2.49 13.71 -3.45
N ALA A 177 -1.79 13.46 -2.34
CA ALA A 177 -2.40 13.00 -1.10
C ALA A 177 -3.43 14.00 -0.56
N ALA A 178 -3.09 15.29 -0.57
CA ALA A 178 -3.98 16.37 -0.15
C ALA A 178 -5.22 16.51 -1.04
N LEU A 179 -5.07 16.33 -2.36
CA LEU A 179 -6.18 16.51 -3.31
C LEU A 179 -7.10 15.29 -3.39
N PHE A 180 -6.55 14.09 -3.35
CA PHE A 180 -7.29 12.87 -3.72
C PHE A 180 -7.21 11.74 -2.71
N GLY A 181 -6.21 11.76 -1.80
CA GLY A 181 -5.96 10.68 -0.84
C GLY A 181 -6.57 10.93 0.53
N ASP A 182 -6.42 9.94 1.40
CA ASP A 182 -6.77 9.97 2.81
C ASP A 182 -5.51 9.84 3.68
N GLY A 183 -4.32 9.94 3.06
CA GLY A 183 -3.03 9.90 3.74
C GLY A 183 -1.85 9.81 2.78
N TRP A 184 -0.66 9.81 3.37
CA TRP A 184 0.62 9.70 2.66
C TRP A 184 1.41 8.50 3.15
N ILE A 185 2.03 7.73 2.22
CA ILE A 185 2.83 6.54 2.54
C ILE A 185 4.23 6.66 1.91
N PRO A 186 5.16 7.38 2.55
CA PRO A 186 6.55 7.45 2.12
C PRO A 186 7.32 6.16 2.45
N MET A 187 8.34 5.89 1.66
CA MET A 187 9.28 4.80 1.90
C MET A 187 10.60 5.36 2.44
N GLY A 188 11.10 4.79 3.54
CA GLY A 188 12.41 5.10 4.11
C GLY A 188 12.57 6.54 4.62
N LEU A 189 11.49 7.19 5.00
CA LEU A 189 11.55 8.53 5.62
C LEU A 189 11.99 8.39 7.06
N GLU A 190 13.06 9.12 7.45
CA GLU A 190 13.54 9.13 8.82
C GLU A 190 12.71 10.04 9.73
N PRO A 191 12.61 9.74 11.06
CA PRO A 191 11.78 10.50 12.00
C PRO A 191 12.05 12.01 11.98
N GLU A 192 13.31 12.40 11.86
CA GLU A 192 13.75 13.80 11.90
C GLU A 192 13.19 14.63 10.72
N SER A 193 12.91 13.96 9.60
CA SER A 193 12.36 14.60 8.39
C SER A 193 10.83 14.69 8.39
N VAL A 194 10.16 13.98 9.29
CA VAL A 194 8.69 13.91 9.33
C VAL A 194 8.06 15.28 9.64
N PRO A 195 8.51 16.07 10.64
CA PRO A 195 7.84 17.31 11.01
C PRO A 195 7.77 18.32 9.86
N GLU A 196 8.87 18.50 9.13
CA GLU A 196 8.92 19.42 7.98
C GLU A 196 7.94 18.98 6.87
N LEU A 197 8.02 17.72 6.44
CA LEU A 197 7.19 17.20 5.36
C LEU A 197 5.71 17.10 5.76
N ARG A 198 5.43 16.86 7.04
CA ARG A 198 4.08 16.93 7.59
C ARG A 198 3.53 18.36 7.52
N GLY A 199 4.36 19.38 7.85
CA GLY A 199 3.99 20.78 7.70
C GLY A 199 3.60 21.10 6.27
N GLN A 200 4.40 20.71 5.30
CA GLN A 200 4.09 20.88 3.87
C GLN A 200 2.79 20.15 3.48
N TYR A 201 2.57 18.94 3.98
CA TYR A 201 1.34 18.18 3.71
C TYR A 201 0.09 18.89 4.27
N LEU A 202 0.17 19.41 5.50
CA LEU A 202 -0.90 20.18 6.13
C LEU A 202 -1.26 21.44 5.30
N GLU A 203 -0.26 22.20 4.85
CA GLU A 203 -0.48 23.34 3.98
C GLU A 203 -1.20 22.99 2.66
N TYR A 204 -0.83 21.86 2.03
CA TYR A 204 -1.52 21.41 0.83
C TYR A 204 -2.96 20.99 1.12
N CYS A 205 -3.22 20.34 2.25
CA CYS A 205 -4.58 19.96 2.67
C CYS A 205 -5.45 21.22 2.93
N GLU A 206 -4.91 22.21 3.63
CA GLU A 206 -5.59 23.49 3.87
C GLU A 206 -5.97 24.18 2.56
N ARG A 207 -5.03 24.29 1.61
CA ARG A 207 -5.29 24.84 0.27
C ARG A 207 -6.33 24.05 -0.53
N ALA A 208 -6.42 22.74 -0.30
CA ALA A 208 -7.41 21.86 -0.91
C ALA A 208 -8.77 21.88 -0.19
N GLY A 209 -8.90 22.56 0.94
CA GLY A 209 -10.10 22.58 1.79
C GLY A 209 -10.43 21.21 2.39
N ARG A 210 -9.40 20.37 2.66
CA ARG A 210 -9.56 19.00 3.18
C ARG A 210 -8.79 18.83 4.50
N ALA A 211 -9.34 17.99 5.37
CA ALA A 211 -8.60 17.54 6.55
C ALA A 211 -7.38 16.70 6.12
N ALA A 212 -6.27 16.87 6.83
CA ALA A 212 -5.11 16.02 6.61
C ALA A 212 -5.38 14.60 7.12
N GLY A 213 -4.98 13.64 6.32
CA GLY A 213 -5.06 12.23 6.69
C GLY A 213 -3.79 11.72 7.38
N SER A 214 -3.74 10.41 7.60
CA SER A 214 -2.63 9.75 8.29
C SER A 214 -1.33 9.72 7.48
N ILE A 215 -0.21 9.57 8.20
CA ILE A 215 1.08 9.26 7.58
C ILE A 215 1.48 7.84 8.01
N THR A 216 1.64 6.97 7.02
CA THR A 216 2.11 5.59 7.22
C THR A 216 3.54 5.48 6.70
N ILE A 217 4.49 5.09 7.55
CA ILE A 217 5.89 4.90 7.14
C ILE A 217 6.12 3.45 6.70
N MET A 218 6.72 3.27 5.53
CA MET A 218 7.30 1.97 5.14
C MET A 218 8.82 2.02 5.31
N GLY A 219 9.37 1.14 6.13
CA GLY A 219 10.80 1.15 6.43
C GLY A 219 11.31 -0.14 7.07
N GLY A 220 12.61 -0.22 7.31
CA GLY A 220 13.24 -1.33 8.02
C GLY A 220 13.39 -1.06 9.52
N LEU A 221 13.40 -2.13 10.30
CA LEU A 221 13.78 -2.13 11.70
C LEU A 221 14.98 -3.05 11.92
N PRO A 222 15.89 -2.73 12.84
CA PRO A 222 16.99 -3.63 13.22
C PRO A 222 16.46 -4.73 14.16
N LEU A 223 15.65 -5.66 13.64
CA LEU A 223 14.86 -6.63 14.43
C LEU A 223 15.70 -7.48 15.39
N ALA A 224 16.98 -7.73 15.08
CA ALA A 224 17.89 -8.45 15.97
C ALA A 224 18.22 -7.65 17.24
N ASP A 225 18.02 -6.33 17.25
CA ASP A 225 18.20 -5.44 18.39
C ASP A 225 16.86 -4.83 18.79
N VAL A 226 16.21 -5.46 19.78
CA VAL A 226 14.87 -5.07 20.25
C VAL A 226 14.87 -3.65 20.83
N SER A 227 15.94 -3.27 21.57
CA SER A 227 16.04 -1.93 22.18
C SER A 227 16.06 -0.86 21.09
N ARG A 228 16.95 -1.00 20.13
CA ARG A 228 17.09 -0.07 19.02
C ARG A 228 15.83 -0.03 18.13
N SER A 229 15.16 -1.17 17.96
CA SER A 229 13.88 -1.21 17.25
C SER A 229 12.79 -0.43 17.98
N ARG A 230 12.69 -0.55 19.31
CA ARG A 230 11.78 0.23 20.14
C ARG A 230 12.10 1.73 20.09
N GLU A 231 13.35 2.11 20.30
CA GLU A 231 13.78 3.50 20.21
C GLU A 231 13.38 4.14 18.87
N ARG A 232 13.56 3.40 17.77
CA ARG A 232 13.18 3.89 16.44
C ARG A 232 11.65 4.03 16.29
N LEU A 233 10.88 3.08 16.78
CA LEU A 233 9.41 3.16 16.78
C LEU A 233 8.90 4.29 17.68
N ASP A 234 9.54 4.53 18.82
CA ASP A 234 9.20 5.63 19.72
C ASP A 234 9.49 6.98 19.08
N ALA A 235 10.63 7.13 18.39
CA ALA A 235 10.93 8.34 17.63
C ALA A 235 9.84 8.64 16.56
N TYR A 236 9.32 7.62 15.88
CA TYR A 236 8.18 7.82 14.97
C TYR A 236 6.88 8.18 15.70
N ARG A 237 6.61 7.59 16.87
CA ARG A 237 5.43 7.96 17.67
C ARG A 237 5.49 9.42 18.14
N GLU A 238 6.65 9.88 18.60
CA GLU A 238 6.87 11.27 19.05
C GLU A 238 6.57 12.29 17.95
N VAL A 239 6.90 11.97 16.69
CA VAL A 239 6.56 12.84 15.54
C VAL A 239 5.16 12.55 14.97
N GLY A 240 4.34 11.76 15.67
CA GLY A 240 2.93 11.55 15.38
C GLY A 240 2.64 10.58 14.22
N ILE A 241 3.50 9.59 13.99
CA ILE A 241 3.22 8.51 13.04
C ILE A 241 2.27 7.51 13.68
N GLU A 242 1.17 7.22 12.98
CA GLU A 242 0.13 6.32 13.45
C GLU A 242 0.38 4.85 13.06
N ARG A 243 1.01 4.62 11.90
CA ARG A 243 1.34 3.27 11.41
C ARG A 243 2.77 3.22 10.87
N PHE A 244 3.47 2.15 11.26
CA PHE A 244 4.76 1.77 10.67
C PHE A 244 4.63 0.39 10.02
N VAL A 245 5.08 0.26 8.78
CA VAL A 245 5.11 -1.00 8.03
C VAL A 245 6.55 -1.46 7.93
N CYS A 246 6.87 -2.54 8.63
CA CYS A 246 8.22 -3.11 8.63
C CYS A 246 8.48 -3.91 7.36
N GLY A 247 9.44 -3.45 6.57
CA GLY A 247 9.97 -4.21 5.45
C GLY A 247 10.89 -5.32 5.94
N ILE A 248 10.50 -6.57 5.73
CA ILE A 248 11.31 -7.73 6.11
C ILE A 248 11.78 -8.51 4.88
N ARG A 249 12.96 -9.15 5.01
CA ARG A 249 13.54 -10.02 4.00
C ARG A 249 13.64 -11.42 4.57
N TYR A 250 13.13 -12.41 3.85
CA TYR A 250 13.15 -13.81 4.24
C TYR A 250 13.33 -14.71 3.02
N GLN A 251 13.90 -15.88 3.23
CA GLN A 251 14.08 -16.91 2.20
C GLN A 251 13.11 -18.07 2.40
N THR A 252 12.78 -18.38 3.66
CA THR A 252 11.91 -19.49 4.06
C THR A 252 10.75 -18.96 4.92
N VAL A 253 9.75 -19.83 5.12
CA VAL A 253 8.65 -19.54 6.07
C VAL A 253 9.19 -19.45 7.50
N ASP A 254 10.16 -20.25 7.86
CA ASP A 254 10.78 -20.23 9.19
C ASP A 254 11.51 -18.90 9.45
N ASP A 255 12.23 -18.38 8.46
CA ASP A 255 12.85 -17.04 8.54
C ASP A 255 11.79 -15.95 8.75
N TYR A 256 10.65 -16.08 8.07
CA TYR A 256 9.53 -15.15 8.24
C TYR A 256 8.96 -15.25 9.65
N GLU A 257 8.67 -16.46 10.14
CA GLU A 257 8.12 -16.72 11.47
C GLU A 257 9.00 -16.15 12.58
N GLN A 258 10.34 -16.32 12.48
CA GLN A 258 11.28 -15.71 13.42
C GLN A 258 11.18 -14.17 13.44
N GLN A 259 11.13 -13.53 12.27
CA GLN A 259 11.01 -12.08 12.20
C GLN A 259 9.64 -11.59 12.68
N ILE A 260 8.56 -12.32 12.43
CA ILE A 260 7.23 -12.03 12.97
C ILE A 260 7.23 -12.13 14.50
N ALA A 261 7.89 -13.12 15.09
CA ALA A 261 8.02 -13.23 16.55
C ALA A 261 8.78 -12.03 17.13
N MET A 262 9.83 -11.55 16.46
CA MET A 262 10.54 -10.31 16.87
C MET A 262 9.63 -9.08 16.80
N LEU A 263 8.81 -8.95 15.74
CA LEU A 263 7.84 -7.86 15.61
C LEU A 263 6.74 -7.93 16.68
N HIS A 264 6.24 -9.14 16.97
CA HIS A 264 5.27 -9.35 18.05
C HIS A 264 5.79 -8.83 19.39
N ASN A 265 7.05 -9.08 19.75
CA ASN A 265 7.69 -8.59 20.97
C ASN A 265 7.80 -7.05 21.03
N LEU A 266 7.61 -6.34 19.92
CA LEU A 266 7.60 -4.86 19.90
C LEU A 266 6.21 -4.27 20.17
N ILE A 267 5.13 -5.07 20.03
CA ILE A 267 3.75 -4.65 20.25
C ILE A 267 3.15 -5.23 21.54
N ALA A 268 3.76 -6.29 22.09
CA ALA A 268 3.44 -6.84 23.41
C ALA A 268 4.01 -5.93 24.51
#